data_99d3dd002ccb31a6b23884813911012a
#
_entry.id   99d3dd002ccb31a6b23884813911012a
#
_cell.length_a   1.000
_cell.length_b   1.000
_cell.length_c   1.000
_cell.angle_alpha   90.00
_cell.angle_beta   90.00
_cell.angle_gamma   90.00
#
_symmetry.space_group_name_H-M   'P 1'
#
loop_
_entity.id
_entity.type
_entity.pdbx_description
1 polymer ?
#
loop_
_entity_poly.entity_id
_entity_poly.type
_entity_poly.pdbx_seq_one_letter_code
_entity_poly.pdbx_strand_id
1 'polypeptide(L)'
;MVISKQLIAKEISRCLQLQVHDFGIVDEPEGGYHGWIEMDVPCEVGGPNVKQRFIGDYAFGRYDAMESASDDLIKYMCRQRGVIIKDINYDEVKKLE
;
A
#
# COMPACT_ATOMS: atom_id res chain seq x y z
N MET A 1 19.42 -4.97 -4.62
CA MET A 1 18.08 -4.82 -5.24
C MET A 1 17.05 -4.57 -4.15
N VAL A 2 16.15 -3.63 -4.39
CA VAL A 2 15.10 -3.29 -3.42
C VAL A 2 13.75 -3.72 -4.00
N ILE A 3 12.95 -4.38 -3.18
CA ILE A 3 11.60 -4.79 -3.61
C ILE A 3 10.69 -3.55 -3.60
N SER A 4 10.00 -3.33 -4.72
CA SER A 4 9.06 -2.22 -4.86
C SER A 4 7.93 -2.34 -3.83
N LYS A 5 7.57 -1.23 -3.21
CA LYS A 5 6.45 -1.19 -2.28
C LYS A 5 5.14 -1.51 -2.97
N GLN A 6 5.03 -1.20 -4.26
CA GLN A 6 3.85 -1.58 -5.04
C GLN A 6 3.71 -3.09 -5.13
N LEU A 7 4.81 -3.81 -5.29
CA LEU A 7 4.79 -5.28 -5.30
C LEU A 7 4.42 -5.84 -3.93
N ILE A 8 4.95 -5.25 -2.87
CA ILE A 8 4.60 -5.68 -1.50
C ILE A 8 3.12 -5.47 -1.24
N ALA A 9 2.58 -4.32 -1.65
CA ALA A 9 1.17 -4.02 -1.48
C ALA A 9 0.29 -5.01 -2.25
N LYS A 10 0.68 -5.37 -3.47
CA LYS A 10 -0.03 -6.38 -4.26
C LYS A 10 -0.03 -7.73 -3.56
N GLU A 11 1.11 -8.14 -3.00
CA GLU A 11 1.21 -9.42 -2.30
C GLU A 11 0.35 -9.44 -1.04
N ILE A 12 0.31 -8.35 -0.29
CA ILE A 12 -0.55 -8.25 0.88
C ILE A 12 -2.01 -8.42 0.46
N SER A 13 -2.42 -7.70 -0.58
CA SER A 13 -3.80 -7.77 -1.08
C SER A 13 -4.15 -9.19 -1.54
N ARG A 14 -3.23 -9.83 -2.26
CA ARG A 14 -3.44 -11.19 -2.74
C ARG A 14 -3.55 -12.20 -1.60
N CYS A 15 -2.65 -12.13 -0.63
CA CYS A 15 -2.64 -13.08 0.49
C CYS A 15 -3.86 -12.95 1.37
N LEU A 16 -4.38 -11.73 1.54
CA LEU A 16 -5.56 -11.49 2.34
C LEU A 16 -6.86 -11.55 1.52
N GLN A 17 -6.74 -11.80 0.22
CA GLN A 17 -7.89 -11.84 -0.69
C GLN A 17 -8.71 -10.54 -0.63
N LEU A 18 -8.01 -9.42 -0.57
CA LEU A 18 -8.64 -8.10 -0.54
C LEU A 18 -8.72 -7.55 -1.95
N GLN A 19 -9.82 -6.91 -2.27
CA GLN A 19 -10.02 -6.35 -3.60
C GLN A 19 -9.54 -4.90 -3.65
N VAL A 20 -8.70 -4.60 -4.65
CA VAL A 20 -8.33 -3.22 -4.97
C VAL A 20 -9.39 -2.70 -5.93
N HIS A 21 -10.10 -1.65 -5.54
CA HIS A 21 -11.17 -1.06 -6.35
C HIS A 21 -10.64 -0.12 -7.40
N ASP A 22 -9.68 0.73 -7.03
CA ASP A 22 -9.15 1.72 -7.95
C ASP A 22 -7.82 2.25 -7.43
N PHE A 23 -7.08 2.90 -8.29
CA PHE A 23 -5.84 3.58 -7.91
C PHE A 23 -5.55 4.63 -8.97
N GLY A 24 -4.72 5.59 -8.62
CA GLY A 24 -4.38 6.62 -9.58
C GLY A 24 -3.31 7.58 -9.05
N ILE A 25 -2.98 8.52 -9.91
CA ILE A 25 -1.99 9.55 -9.61
C ILE A 25 -2.63 10.88 -9.96
N VAL A 26 -2.54 11.84 -9.05
CA VAL A 26 -3.09 13.18 -9.23
C VAL A 26 -1.94 14.15 -9.47
N ASP A 27 -2.06 14.96 -10.53
CA ASP A 27 -1.12 16.04 -10.81
C ASP A 27 -1.39 17.19 -9.85
N GLU A 28 -0.34 17.69 -9.23
CA GLU A 28 -0.46 18.84 -8.34
C GLU A 28 -0.31 20.14 -9.12
N PRO A 29 -1.08 21.20 -8.79
CA PRO A 29 -1.01 22.45 -9.53
C PRO A 29 0.38 23.11 -9.52
N GLU A 30 1.13 22.88 -8.46
CA GLU A 30 2.47 23.47 -8.30
C GLU A 30 3.58 22.58 -8.84
N GLY A 31 3.21 21.48 -9.53
CA GLY A 31 4.14 20.49 -10.02
C GLY A 31 4.23 19.30 -9.09
N GLY A 32 4.65 18.15 -9.62
CA GLY A 32 4.71 16.92 -8.84
C GLY A 32 3.38 16.19 -8.81
N TYR A 33 3.32 15.15 -8.00
CA TYR A 33 2.20 14.21 -8.00
C TYR A 33 1.95 13.66 -6.61
N HIS A 34 0.73 13.17 -6.38
CA HIS A 34 0.51 12.24 -5.27
C HIS A 34 -0.29 11.05 -5.79
N GLY A 35 -0.05 9.87 -5.20
CA GLY A 35 -0.74 8.65 -5.59
C GLY A 35 -1.82 8.29 -4.58
N TRP A 36 -2.78 7.48 -5.00
CA TRP A 36 -3.82 6.98 -4.11
C TRP A 36 -4.22 5.57 -4.51
N ILE A 37 -4.66 4.80 -3.54
CA ILE A 37 -5.15 3.43 -3.73
C ILE A 37 -6.42 3.28 -2.92
N GLU A 38 -7.47 2.75 -3.55
CA GLU A 38 -8.73 2.49 -2.87
C GLU A 38 -8.99 0.99 -2.88
N MET A 39 -9.15 0.39 -1.73
CA MET A 39 -9.30 -1.05 -1.62
C MET A 39 -10.12 -1.42 -0.39
N ASP A 40 -10.58 -2.68 -0.37
CA ASP A 40 -11.21 -3.23 0.82
C ASP A 40 -10.16 -3.58 1.86
N VAL A 41 -10.47 -3.29 3.12
CA VAL A 41 -9.63 -3.67 4.25
C VAL A 41 -10.48 -4.37 5.30
N PRO A 42 -9.88 -5.26 6.12
CA PRO A 42 -10.63 -5.92 7.18
C PRO A 42 -11.12 -4.93 8.21
N CYS A 43 -12.35 -5.12 8.69
CA CYS A 43 -12.89 -4.29 9.74
C CYS A 43 -12.33 -4.73 11.10
N GLU A 44 -11.85 -3.78 11.91
CA GLU A 44 -11.23 -4.07 13.20
C GLU A 44 -12.17 -4.74 14.19
N VAL A 45 -13.44 -4.36 14.15
CA VAL A 45 -14.44 -4.87 15.10
C VAL A 45 -15.17 -6.09 14.56
N GLY A 46 -14.70 -6.64 13.44
CA GLY A 46 -15.37 -7.75 12.77
C GLY A 46 -16.44 -7.27 11.82
N GLY A 47 -17.01 -8.21 11.08
CA GLY A 47 -17.99 -7.87 10.05
C GLY A 47 -17.38 -7.78 8.67
N PRO A 48 -18.12 -7.26 7.69
CA PRO A 48 -17.63 -7.18 6.30
C PRO A 48 -16.47 -6.21 6.16
N ASN A 49 -15.63 -6.45 5.14
CA ASN A 49 -14.55 -5.53 4.80
C ASN A 49 -15.13 -4.15 4.47
N VAL A 50 -14.33 -3.12 4.73
CA VAL A 50 -14.73 -1.75 4.45
C VAL A 50 -13.78 -1.16 3.40
N LYS A 51 -14.29 -0.22 2.60
CA LYS A 51 -13.50 0.45 1.59
C LYS A 51 -12.66 1.54 2.25
N GLN A 52 -11.37 1.54 1.94
CA GLN A 52 -10.43 2.50 2.51
C GLN A 52 -9.59 3.10 1.38
N ARG A 53 -9.36 4.40 1.44
CA ARG A 53 -8.48 5.08 0.49
C ARG A 53 -7.16 5.42 1.17
N PHE A 54 -6.05 5.07 0.53
CA PHE A 54 -4.71 5.38 0.98
C PHE A 54 -4.13 6.44 0.06
N ILE A 55 -3.71 7.55 0.62
CA ILE A 55 -3.16 8.68 -0.14
C ILE A 55 -1.72 8.86 0.29
N GLY A 56 -0.81 8.83 -0.68
CA GLY A 56 0.61 8.99 -0.41
C GLY A 56 0.99 10.46 -0.29
N ASP A 57 2.24 10.68 0.06
CA ASP A 57 2.81 12.02 0.14
C ASP A 57 3.10 12.56 -1.25
N TYR A 58 3.24 13.86 -1.32
CA TYR A 58 3.67 14.54 -2.53
C TYR A 58 5.04 14.03 -2.97
N ALA A 59 5.20 13.84 -4.28
CA ALA A 59 6.46 13.39 -4.87
C ALA A 59 6.64 14.04 -6.24
N PHE A 60 7.89 14.17 -6.65
CA PHE A 60 8.18 14.79 -7.94
C PHE A 60 7.99 13.84 -9.13
N GLY A 61 8.04 12.53 -8.90
CA GLY A 61 7.87 11.55 -9.95
C GLY A 61 6.62 10.70 -9.74
N ARG A 62 6.05 10.21 -10.83
CA ARG A 62 4.85 9.36 -10.74
C ARG A 62 5.12 8.06 -10.02
N TYR A 63 6.27 7.44 -10.30
CA TYR A 63 6.65 6.21 -9.62
C TYR A 63 6.75 6.42 -8.12
N ASP A 64 7.42 7.49 -7.70
CA ASP A 64 7.60 7.79 -6.28
C ASP A 64 6.26 8.09 -5.61
N ALA A 65 5.35 8.75 -6.32
CA ALA A 65 4.01 9.03 -5.81
C ALA A 65 3.26 7.73 -5.51
N MET A 66 3.29 6.76 -6.42
CA MET A 66 2.65 5.46 -6.20
C MET A 66 3.35 4.65 -5.13
N GLU A 67 4.68 4.74 -5.03
CA GLU A 67 5.43 4.08 -3.96
C GLU A 67 5.03 4.64 -2.60
N SER A 68 4.79 5.94 -2.51
CA SER A 68 4.36 6.57 -1.26
C SER A 68 2.95 6.09 -0.86
N ALA A 69 2.03 6.00 -1.81
CA ALA A 69 0.69 5.49 -1.53
C ALA A 69 0.75 4.03 -1.08
N SER A 70 1.59 3.23 -1.73
CA SER A 70 1.78 1.82 -1.37
C SER A 70 2.39 1.69 0.02
N ASP A 71 3.32 2.57 0.37
CA ASP A 71 3.93 2.60 1.70
C ASP A 71 2.87 2.87 2.78
N ASP A 72 1.97 3.81 2.52
CA ASP A 72 0.88 4.12 3.43
C ASP A 72 -0.01 2.90 3.67
N LEU A 73 -0.35 2.18 2.61
CA LEU A 73 -1.12 0.94 2.69
C LEU A 73 -0.38 -0.11 3.52
N ILE A 74 0.91 -0.30 3.26
CA ILE A 74 1.72 -1.26 3.99
C ILE A 74 1.78 -0.92 5.46
N LYS A 75 2.00 0.34 5.80
CA LYS A 75 2.04 0.79 7.19
C LYS A 75 0.70 0.57 7.91
N TYR A 76 -0.40 0.82 7.20
CA TYR A 76 -1.72 0.57 7.76
C TYR A 76 -1.88 -0.92 8.09
N MET A 77 -1.55 -1.80 7.16
CA MET A 77 -1.67 -3.25 7.37
C MET A 77 -0.76 -3.74 8.48
N CYS A 78 0.44 -3.20 8.60
CA CYS A 78 1.36 -3.55 9.68
C CYS A 78 0.80 -3.18 11.04
N ARG A 79 0.14 -2.03 11.16
CA ARG A 79 -0.46 -1.61 12.42
C ARG A 79 -1.65 -2.47 12.78
N GLN A 80 -2.45 -2.87 11.80
CA GLN A 80 -3.64 -3.67 12.01
C GLN A 80 -3.31 -5.14 12.27
N ARG A 81 -2.30 -5.65 11.58
CA ARG A 81 -1.93 -7.06 11.61
C ARG A 81 -0.43 -7.20 11.50
N GLY A 82 0.27 -6.87 12.57
CA GLY A 82 1.73 -6.76 12.58
C GLY A 82 2.52 -7.96 12.10
N VAL A 83 1.90 -9.14 12.01
CA VAL A 83 2.60 -10.34 11.57
C VAL A 83 2.48 -10.60 10.07
N ILE A 84 1.62 -9.88 9.36
CA ILE A 84 1.33 -10.16 7.96
C ILE A 84 2.57 -10.06 7.07
N ILE A 85 3.36 -9.03 7.26
CA ILE A 85 4.56 -8.83 6.45
C ILE A 85 5.56 -9.95 6.66
N LYS A 86 5.67 -10.48 7.87
CA LYS A 86 6.53 -11.62 8.13
C LYS A 86 6.05 -12.86 7.39
N ASP A 87 4.73 -13.05 7.33
CA ASP A 87 4.16 -14.20 6.63
C ASP A 87 4.33 -14.11 5.13
N ILE A 88 4.47 -12.90 4.59
CA ILE A 88 4.53 -12.72 3.14
C ILE A 88 5.96 -12.70 2.67
N ASN A 89 6.82 -11.90 2.92
CA ASN A 89 8.18 -11.87 2.38
C ASN A 89 9.11 -11.06 3.27
N TYR A 90 8.83 -11.07 4.55
CA TYR A 90 9.57 -10.24 5.47
C TYR A 90 11.08 -10.46 5.39
N ASP A 91 11.49 -11.73 5.36
CA ASP A 91 12.90 -12.07 5.33
C ASP A 91 13.58 -11.61 4.04
N GLU A 92 12.88 -11.69 2.91
CA GLU A 92 13.44 -11.22 1.65
C GLU A 92 13.57 -9.71 1.64
N VAL A 93 12.57 -8.99 2.12
CA VAL A 93 12.63 -7.53 2.22
C VAL A 93 13.79 -7.12 3.11
N LYS A 94 13.95 -7.80 4.24
CA LYS A 94 15.00 -7.50 5.19
C LYS A 94 16.37 -7.77 4.63
N LYS A 95 16.52 -8.85 3.86
CA LYS A 95 17.81 -9.18 3.22
C LYS A 95 18.21 -8.18 2.15
N LEU A 96 17.26 -7.53 1.54
CA LEU A 96 17.52 -6.57 0.47
C LEU A 96 17.79 -5.16 0.98
N GLU A 97 17.61 -4.95 2.25
CA GLU A 97 17.96 -3.70 2.88
C GLU A 97 19.49 -3.64 3.08
#